data_decc23a2297430614a62d3dbb88f3876
#
_entry.id   decc23a2297430614a62d3dbb88f3876
#
_cell.length_a   1.000
_cell.length_b   1.000
_cell.length_c   1.000
_cell.angle_alpha   90.00
_cell.angle_beta   90.00
_cell.angle_gamma   90.00
#
_symmetry.space_group_name_H-M   'P 1'
#
loop_
_entity.id
_entity.type
_entity.pdbx_description
1 polymer ?
#
loop_
_entity_poly.entity_id
_entity_poly.type
_entity_poly.pdbx_seq_one_letter_code
_entity_poly.pdbx_strand_id
1 'polypeptide(L)'
;MTTAVVTGSAGGIGSATVSAFEATGFTVRGIDVDDDPVAVFGALDRLDALVCAHGVSGRALGDGPVDACTEDAWDAVLEANLRSVFLYCKHAIPLLRAAGGGAIVTVSSVLGIVGGDEDFATHAYAASKAGVIGLTRAMAATYAKDGIRCNVVCPGLIETPMSRRAQDDPRIRARLPELQPLTGDLGSPDDVAAAAVYLATARFVTGAVLTVDGGWTTR
;
A
#
# COMPACT_ATOMS: atom_id res chain seq x y z
N MET A 1 -1.02 -19.59 -16.52
CA MET A 1 -0.51 -18.20 -16.47
C MET A 1 -0.59 -17.73 -15.03
N THR A 2 0.39 -16.96 -14.58
CA THR A 2 0.42 -16.41 -13.23
C THR A 2 -0.42 -15.12 -13.20
N THR A 3 -1.43 -15.06 -12.33
CA THR A 3 -2.40 -13.96 -12.31
C THR A 3 -2.21 -13.08 -11.08
N ALA A 4 -2.16 -11.78 -11.26
CA ALA A 4 -2.15 -10.80 -10.19
C ALA A 4 -3.34 -9.84 -10.27
N VAL A 5 -3.81 -9.40 -9.10
CA VAL A 5 -4.75 -8.27 -8.97
C VAL A 5 -4.00 -7.12 -8.31
N VAL A 6 -4.12 -5.92 -8.87
CA VAL A 6 -3.55 -4.69 -8.32
C VAL A 6 -4.67 -3.68 -8.13
N THR A 7 -4.89 -3.26 -6.87
CA THR A 7 -5.90 -2.25 -6.54
C THR A 7 -5.28 -0.84 -6.60
N GLY A 8 -6.08 0.18 -6.92
CA GLY A 8 -5.59 1.54 -7.14
C GLY A 8 -4.75 1.67 -8.40
N SER A 9 -5.06 0.85 -9.41
CA SER A 9 -4.28 0.68 -10.65
C SER A 9 -4.17 1.95 -11.49
N ALA A 10 -5.09 2.90 -11.35
CA ALA A 10 -5.02 4.22 -11.98
C ALA A 10 -4.11 5.22 -11.22
N GLY A 11 -3.74 4.93 -9.97
CA GLY A 11 -2.85 5.76 -9.16
C GLY A 11 -1.37 5.61 -9.54
N GLY A 12 -0.50 6.53 -9.06
CA GLY A 12 0.93 6.52 -9.38
C GLY A 12 1.62 5.19 -9.03
N ILE A 13 1.54 4.76 -7.76
CA ILE A 13 2.14 3.49 -7.29
C ILE A 13 1.44 2.29 -7.94
N GLY A 14 0.10 2.33 -8.03
CA GLY A 14 -0.66 1.22 -8.61
C GLY A 14 -0.33 0.98 -10.07
N SER A 15 -0.27 2.04 -10.90
CA SER A 15 0.04 1.91 -12.32
C SER A 15 1.49 1.43 -12.56
N ALA A 16 2.46 1.94 -11.80
CA ALA A 16 3.83 1.44 -11.82
C ALA A 16 3.89 -0.05 -11.43
N THR A 17 3.10 -0.45 -10.40
CA THR A 17 3.01 -1.84 -9.97
C THR A 17 2.42 -2.74 -11.06
N VAL A 18 1.36 -2.32 -11.75
CA VAL A 18 0.82 -3.07 -12.90
C VAL A 18 1.91 -3.32 -13.93
N SER A 19 2.60 -2.25 -14.39
CA SER A 19 3.67 -2.36 -15.39
C SER A 19 4.81 -3.27 -14.93
N ALA A 20 5.23 -3.17 -13.67
CA ALA A 20 6.31 -3.99 -13.12
C ALA A 20 5.93 -5.47 -13.05
N PHE A 21 4.69 -5.80 -12.66
CA PHE A 21 4.22 -7.19 -12.62
C PHE A 21 4.09 -7.78 -14.04
N GLU A 22 3.57 -7.02 -15.00
CA GLU A 22 3.49 -7.45 -16.40
C GLU A 22 4.89 -7.74 -16.98
N ALA A 23 5.87 -6.89 -16.69
CA ALA A 23 7.26 -7.09 -17.11
C ALA A 23 7.88 -8.37 -16.52
N THR A 24 7.36 -8.88 -15.40
CA THR A 24 7.80 -10.17 -14.80
C THR A 24 6.95 -11.37 -15.24
N GLY A 25 6.05 -11.18 -16.21
CA GLY A 25 5.26 -12.26 -16.81
C GLY A 25 3.95 -12.58 -16.11
N PHE A 26 3.48 -11.73 -15.21
CA PHE A 26 2.12 -11.84 -14.69
C PHE A 26 1.09 -11.33 -15.69
N THR A 27 -0.06 -12.00 -15.74
CA THR A 27 -1.27 -11.39 -16.28
C THR A 27 -1.89 -10.54 -15.18
N VAL A 28 -1.97 -9.23 -15.37
CA VAL A 28 -2.44 -8.31 -14.32
C VAL A 28 -3.88 -7.86 -14.58
N ARG A 29 -4.72 -7.96 -13.57
CA ARG A 29 -6.02 -7.28 -13.52
C ARG A 29 -5.89 -6.06 -12.61
N GLY A 30 -5.81 -4.87 -13.20
CA GLY A 30 -5.93 -3.60 -12.49
C GLY A 30 -7.39 -3.35 -12.10
N ILE A 31 -7.60 -2.86 -10.88
CA ILE A 31 -8.92 -2.49 -10.35
C ILE A 31 -8.81 -1.17 -9.57
N ASP A 32 -9.93 -0.44 -9.45
CA ASP A 32 -9.95 0.84 -8.77
C ASP A 32 -11.21 1.02 -7.91
N VAL A 33 -11.46 2.24 -7.42
CA VAL A 33 -12.47 2.58 -6.40
C VAL A 33 -13.90 2.13 -6.74
N ASP A 34 -14.25 2.08 -8.01
CA ASP A 34 -15.60 1.70 -8.46
C ASP A 34 -15.79 0.17 -8.61
N ASP A 35 -14.74 -0.61 -8.43
CA ASP A 35 -14.78 -2.06 -8.58
C ASP A 35 -15.23 -2.76 -7.29
N ASP A 36 -16.31 -3.56 -7.38
CA ASP A 36 -16.76 -4.38 -6.26
C ASP A 36 -15.84 -5.61 -6.07
N PRO A 37 -15.21 -5.77 -4.89
CA PRO A 37 -14.34 -6.91 -4.62
C PRO A 37 -15.00 -8.26 -4.86
N VAL A 38 -16.29 -8.41 -4.52
CA VAL A 38 -17.02 -9.68 -4.71
C VAL A 38 -17.10 -10.04 -6.19
N ALA A 39 -17.48 -9.08 -7.04
CA ALA A 39 -17.58 -9.27 -8.48
C ALA A 39 -16.20 -9.52 -9.12
N VAL A 40 -15.18 -8.76 -8.69
CA VAL A 40 -13.81 -8.89 -9.20
C VAL A 40 -13.26 -10.28 -8.96
N PHE A 41 -13.27 -10.75 -7.71
CA PHE A 41 -12.70 -12.05 -7.36
C PHE A 41 -13.57 -13.21 -7.78
N GLY A 42 -14.92 -13.02 -7.84
CA GLY A 42 -15.87 -14.02 -8.35
C GLY A 42 -15.70 -14.32 -9.84
N ALA A 43 -15.08 -13.43 -10.61
CA ALA A 43 -14.81 -13.58 -12.03
C ALA A 43 -13.41 -14.15 -12.34
N LEU A 44 -12.62 -14.54 -11.33
CA LEU A 44 -11.28 -15.08 -11.49
C LEU A 44 -11.28 -16.60 -11.30
N ASP A 45 -10.70 -17.31 -12.25
CA ASP A 45 -10.43 -18.76 -12.12
C ASP A 45 -9.20 -19.04 -11.23
N ARG A 46 -8.25 -18.08 -11.16
CA ARG A 46 -6.99 -18.23 -10.46
C ARG A 46 -6.45 -16.88 -9.98
N LEU A 47 -5.83 -16.89 -8.81
CA LEU A 47 -5.07 -15.77 -8.27
C LEU A 47 -3.76 -16.28 -7.68
N ASP A 48 -2.64 -15.65 -8.03
CA ASP A 48 -1.31 -15.96 -7.50
C ASP A 48 -0.74 -14.79 -6.67
N ALA A 49 -1.17 -13.55 -6.95
CA ALA A 49 -0.77 -12.38 -6.17
C ALA A 49 -1.90 -11.33 -6.06
N LEU A 50 -2.00 -10.70 -4.89
CA LEU A 50 -2.79 -9.49 -4.67
C LEU A 50 -1.86 -8.37 -4.21
N VAL A 51 -1.95 -7.19 -4.85
CA VAL A 51 -1.30 -5.96 -4.38
C VAL A 51 -2.36 -4.92 -4.05
N CYS A 52 -2.44 -4.52 -2.77
CA CYS A 52 -3.33 -3.45 -2.34
C CYS A 52 -2.56 -2.12 -2.31
N ALA A 53 -2.63 -1.35 -3.42
CA ALA A 53 -1.92 -0.08 -3.58
C ALA A 53 -2.84 1.17 -3.50
N HIS A 54 -4.14 0.97 -3.29
CA HIS A 54 -5.12 2.05 -3.15
C HIS A 54 -5.05 2.75 -1.78
N GLY A 55 -5.62 3.95 -1.73
CA GLY A 55 -5.80 4.71 -0.50
C GLY A 55 -6.00 6.20 -0.77
N VAL A 56 -6.34 6.93 0.29
CA VAL A 56 -6.53 8.38 0.29
C VAL A 56 -5.71 9.02 1.42
N SER A 57 -5.26 10.27 1.22
CA SER A 57 -4.52 11.01 2.25
C SER A 57 -5.41 11.56 3.38
N GLY A 58 -6.70 11.68 3.13
CA GLY A 58 -7.68 12.21 4.09
C GLY A 58 -7.71 13.74 4.26
N ARG A 59 -6.66 14.48 3.88
CA ARG A 59 -6.61 15.95 4.10
C ARG A 59 -7.80 16.69 3.52
N ALA A 60 -8.17 16.38 2.29
CA ALA A 60 -9.32 17.01 1.63
C ALA A 60 -10.67 16.64 2.28
N LEU A 61 -10.69 15.61 3.12
CA LEU A 61 -11.86 15.15 3.85
C LEU A 61 -11.94 15.73 5.27
N GLY A 62 -10.89 16.43 5.73
CA GLY A 62 -10.82 16.98 7.08
C GLY A 62 -9.92 16.19 8.05
N ASP A 63 -9.06 15.28 7.54
CA ASP A 63 -8.04 14.65 8.35
C ASP A 63 -6.93 15.63 8.73
N GLY A 64 -6.50 15.58 9.98
CA GLY A 64 -5.52 16.47 10.58
C GLY A 64 -5.03 15.95 11.93
N PRO A 65 -4.49 16.83 12.79
CA PRO A 65 -4.26 16.54 14.21
C PRO A 65 -5.53 16.04 14.88
N VAL A 66 -5.40 15.19 15.91
CA VAL A 66 -6.53 14.48 16.52
C VAL A 66 -7.63 15.37 17.06
N ASP A 67 -7.29 16.57 17.53
CA ASP A 67 -8.21 17.58 18.03
C ASP A 67 -8.92 18.39 16.93
N ALA A 68 -8.43 18.28 15.68
CA ALA A 68 -8.97 18.96 14.51
C ALA A 68 -9.53 18.01 13.44
N CYS A 69 -9.20 16.71 13.52
CA CYS A 69 -9.74 15.68 12.63
C CYS A 69 -11.23 15.50 12.88
N THR A 70 -12.05 15.61 11.82
CA THR A 70 -13.49 15.37 11.93
C THR A 70 -13.79 13.86 12.04
N GLU A 71 -14.88 13.49 12.72
CA GLU A 71 -15.32 12.08 12.81
C GLU A 71 -15.61 11.50 11.41
N ASP A 72 -16.26 12.29 10.53
CA ASP A 72 -16.53 11.88 9.15
C ASP A 72 -15.24 11.61 8.36
N ALA A 73 -14.21 12.46 8.52
CA ALA A 73 -12.91 12.25 7.88
C ALA A 73 -12.20 11.00 8.43
N TRP A 74 -12.27 10.79 9.75
CA TRP A 74 -11.75 9.60 10.39
C TRP A 74 -12.38 8.33 9.80
N ASP A 75 -13.72 8.27 9.78
CA ASP A 75 -14.45 7.11 9.26
C ASP A 75 -14.17 6.87 7.77
N ALA A 76 -14.21 7.93 6.96
CA ALA A 76 -13.95 7.83 5.53
C ALA A 76 -12.51 7.34 5.22
N VAL A 77 -11.51 7.81 5.98
CA VAL A 77 -10.11 7.39 5.79
C VAL A 77 -9.91 5.93 6.23
N LEU A 78 -10.49 5.52 7.35
CA LEU A 78 -10.40 4.13 7.78
C LEU A 78 -11.14 3.18 6.82
N GLU A 79 -12.30 3.59 6.33
CA GLU A 79 -13.04 2.83 5.31
C GLU A 79 -12.19 2.64 4.04
N ALA A 80 -11.64 3.74 3.51
CA ALA A 80 -10.89 3.71 2.25
C ALA A 80 -9.51 3.02 2.37
N ASN A 81 -8.82 3.15 3.51
CA ASN A 81 -7.43 2.70 3.62
C ASN A 81 -7.25 1.37 4.34
N LEU A 82 -8.16 1.02 5.25
CA LEU A 82 -8.01 -0.17 6.10
C LEU A 82 -9.12 -1.19 5.84
N ARG A 83 -10.40 -0.78 5.93
CA ARG A 83 -11.51 -1.71 5.73
C ARG A 83 -11.55 -2.26 4.31
N SER A 84 -11.28 -1.44 3.31
CA SER A 84 -11.21 -1.89 1.92
C SER A 84 -10.10 -2.92 1.70
N VAL A 85 -8.89 -2.69 2.26
CA VAL A 85 -7.78 -3.67 2.22
C VAL A 85 -8.21 -5.00 2.83
N PHE A 86 -8.88 -4.95 4.00
CA PHE A 86 -9.45 -6.17 4.60
C PHE A 86 -10.39 -6.88 3.64
N LEU A 87 -11.30 -6.17 2.95
CA LEU A 87 -12.27 -6.77 2.04
C LEU A 87 -11.58 -7.42 0.83
N TYR A 88 -10.61 -6.74 0.20
CA TYR A 88 -9.84 -7.33 -0.90
C TYR A 88 -9.09 -8.59 -0.46
N CYS A 89 -8.42 -8.55 0.69
CA CYS A 89 -7.73 -9.72 1.24
C CYS A 89 -8.70 -10.86 1.55
N LYS A 90 -9.85 -10.56 2.16
CA LYS A 90 -10.90 -11.55 2.48
C LYS A 90 -11.34 -12.36 1.25
N HIS A 91 -11.54 -11.68 0.12
CA HIS A 91 -11.99 -12.34 -1.11
C HIS A 91 -10.85 -12.97 -1.91
N ALA A 92 -9.61 -12.50 -1.77
CA ALA A 92 -8.43 -13.07 -2.43
C ALA A 92 -7.96 -14.39 -1.79
N ILE A 93 -8.01 -14.52 -0.46
CA ILE A 93 -7.48 -15.68 0.27
C ILE A 93 -8.04 -17.03 -0.22
N PRO A 94 -9.35 -17.20 -0.47
CA PRO A 94 -9.87 -18.47 -1.01
C PRO A 94 -9.25 -18.86 -2.35
N LEU A 95 -9.05 -17.89 -3.25
CA LEU A 95 -8.44 -18.14 -4.57
C LEU A 95 -6.95 -18.46 -4.46
N LEU A 96 -6.20 -17.73 -3.62
CA LEU A 96 -4.79 -18.03 -3.34
C LEU A 96 -4.63 -19.44 -2.76
N ARG A 97 -5.51 -19.82 -1.82
CA ARG A 97 -5.51 -21.17 -1.25
C ARG A 97 -5.82 -22.23 -2.31
N ALA A 98 -6.79 -22.01 -3.18
CA ALA A 98 -7.13 -22.92 -4.28
C ALA A 98 -5.99 -23.03 -5.30
N ALA A 99 -5.18 -21.99 -5.47
CA ALA A 99 -3.99 -21.99 -6.32
C ALA A 99 -2.80 -22.75 -5.70
N GLY A 100 -2.90 -23.19 -4.43
CA GLY A 100 -1.83 -23.84 -3.69
C GLY A 100 -0.86 -22.89 -2.98
N GLY A 101 -1.28 -21.66 -2.76
CA GLY A 101 -0.50 -20.59 -2.14
C GLY A 101 -0.40 -19.36 -3.03
N GLY A 102 0.38 -18.38 -2.60
CA GLY A 102 0.58 -17.13 -3.34
C GLY A 102 1.10 -15.99 -2.46
N ALA A 103 0.85 -14.76 -2.89
CA ALA A 103 1.33 -13.58 -2.17
C ALA A 103 0.26 -12.49 -2.03
N ILE A 104 0.23 -11.85 -0.88
CA ILE A 104 -0.46 -10.57 -0.64
C ILE A 104 0.59 -9.53 -0.30
N VAL A 105 0.61 -8.43 -1.03
CA VAL A 105 1.45 -7.26 -0.75
C VAL A 105 0.53 -6.07 -0.49
N THR A 106 0.63 -5.48 0.69
CA THR A 106 -0.13 -4.27 1.02
C THR A 106 0.78 -3.06 1.01
N VAL A 107 0.25 -1.90 0.61
CA VAL A 107 0.97 -0.63 0.64
C VAL A 107 0.49 0.20 1.83
N SER A 108 1.36 0.33 2.83
CA SER A 108 1.16 1.19 4.00
C SER A 108 1.80 2.57 3.76
N SER A 109 2.56 3.06 4.71
CA SER A 109 3.33 4.32 4.67
C SER A 109 4.35 4.34 5.80
N VAL A 110 5.40 5.16 5.67
CA VAL A 110 6.27 5.51 6.82
C VAL A 110 5.46 6.10 7.98
N LEU A 111 4.37 6.83 7.70
CA LEU A 111 3.47 7.38 8.73
C LEU A 111 2.66 6.30 9.48
N GLY A 112 2.67 5.06 9.03
CA GLY A 112 2.18 3.91 9.81
C GLY A 112 3.22 3.33 10.77
N ILE A 113 4.47 3.79 10.71
CA ILE A 113 5.60 3.31 11.53
C ILE A 113 6.09 4.38 12.48
N VAL A 114 6.25 5.62 11.96
CA VAL A 114 6.74 6.77 12.72
C VAL A 114 5.70 7.88 12.73
N GLY A 115 5.74 8.75 13.75
CA GLY A 115 4.91 9.95 13.78
C GLY A 115 5.31 10.92 12.67
N GLY A 116 4.32 11.58 12.09
CA GLY A 116 4.56 12.77 11.26
C GLY A 116 4.74 14.00 12.14
N ASP A 117 5.36 15.02 11.59
CA ASP A 117 5.36 16.36 12.17
C ASP A 117 4.17 17.19 11.66
N GLU A 118 4.17 18.51 11.92
CA GLU A 118 3.08 19.41 11.52
C GLU A 118 2.78 19.43 10.01
N ASP A 119 3.79 19.15 9.16
CA ASP A 119 3.59 19.06 7.71
C ASP A 119 2.87 17.76 7.31
N PHE A 120 2.94 16.73 8.15
CA PHE A 120 2.41 15.38 7.90
C PHE A 120 1.40 14.89 8.96
N ALA A 121 0.82 15.82 9.73
CA ALA A 121 -0.14 15.54 10.80
C ALA A 121 -1.52 15.12 10.26
N THR A 122 -1.61 13.95 9.63
CA THR A 122 -2.85 13.29 9.18
C THR A 122 -3.06 12.05 10.04
N HIS A 123 -3.77 12.21 11.17
CA HIS A 123 -3.79 11.19 12.21
C HIS A 123 -4.69 10.00 11.86
N ALA A 124 -5.82 10.21 11.14
CA ALA A 124 -6.63 9.11 10.63
C ALA A 124 -5.86 8.29 9.59
N TYR A 125 -5.13 8.98 8.68
CA TYR A 125 -4.26 8.30 7.72
C TYR A 125 -3.19 7.45 8.41
N ALA A 126 -2.46 8.03 9.37
CA ALA A 126 -1.42 7.32 10.12
C ALA A 126 -1.99 6.08 10.83
N ALA A 127 -3.12 6.23 11.52
CA ALA A 127 -3.82 5.13 12.17
C ALA A 127 -4.23 4.03 11.18
N SER A 128 -4.81 4.41 10.03
CA SER A 128 -5.21 3.46 9.00
C SER A 128 -4.01 2.67 8.45
N LYS A 129 -2.88 3.36 8.19
CA LYS A 129 -1.66 2.73 7.65
C LYS A 129 -0.95 1.86 8.69
N ALA A 130 -0.96 2.23 9.97
CA ALA A 130 -0.52 1.35 11.05
C ALA A 130 -1.42 0.10 11.15
N GLY A 131 -2.74 0.25 11.00
CA GLY A 131 -3.70 -0.84 10.94
C GLY A 131 -3.42 -1.82 9.81
N VAL A 132 -3.06 -1.35 8.62
CA VAL A 132 -2.65 -2.19 7.47
C VAL A 132 -1.43 -3.04 7.83
N ILE A 133 -0.43 -2.49 8.52
CA ILE A 133 0.75 -3.26 8.98
C ILE A 133 0.32 -4.39 9.93
N GLY A 134 -0.51 -4.05 10.94
CA GLY A 134 -1.03 -5.03 11.90
C GLY A 134 -1.83 -6.15 11.25
N LEU A 135 -2.76 -5.79 10.34
CA LEU A 135 -3.56 -6.73 9.55
C LEU A 135 -2.67 -7.66 8.72
N THR A 136 -1.69 -7.12 8.02
CA THR A 136 -0.79 -7.89 7.15
C THR A 136 0.03 -8.90 7.95
N ARG A 137 0.55 -8.51 9.11
CA ARG A 137 1.31 -9.40 10.01
C ARG A 137 0.41 -10.52 10.58
N ALA A 138 -0.82 -10.19 10.96
CA ALA A 138 -1.78 -11.20 11.42
C ALA A 138 -2.12 -12.22 10.33
N MET A 139 -2.33 -11.75 9.09
CA MET A 139 -2.53 -12.62 7.93
C MET A 139 -1.30 -13.50 7.65
N ALA A 140 -0.09 -12.94 7.70
CA ALA A 140 1.14 -13.69 7.50
C ALA A 140 1.26 -14.88 8.47
N ALA A 141 0.99 -14.65 9.76
CA ALA A 141 1.03 -15.70 10.78
C ALA A 141 -0.05 -16.77 10.55
N THR A 142 -1.25 -16.36 10.15
CA THR A 142 -2.39 -17.27 10.01
C THR A 142 -2.30 -18.14 8.76
N TYR A 143 -1.91 -17.55 7.61
CA TYR A 143 -2.01 -18.19 6.30
C TYR A 143 -0.70 -18.76 5.77
N ALA A 144 0.42 -18.66 6.50
CA ALA A 144 1.69 -19.28 6.11
C ALA A 144 1.57 -20.79 5.87
N LYS A 145 0.77 -21.50 6.68
CA LYS A 145 0.48 -22.93 6.51
C LYS A 145 -0.27 -23.25 5.21
N ASP A 146 -0.95 -22.29 4.62
CA ASP A 146 -1.65 -22.43 3.34
C ASP A 146 -0.73 -22.03 2.16
N GLY A 147 0.56 -21.75 2.41
CA GLY A 147 1.52 -21.30 1.41
C GLY A 147 1.30 -19.83 0.97
N ILE A 148 0.48 -19.06 1.71
CA ILE A 148 0.18 -17.66 1.40
C ILE A 148 1.12 -16.77 2.22
N ARG A 149 1.90 -15.95 1.51
CA ARG A 149 2.81 -14.97 2.10
C ARG A 149 2.13 -13.60 2.11
N CYS A 150 2.21 -12.89 3.22
CA CYS A 150 1.64 -11.55 3.36
C CYS A 150 2.74 -10.60 3.82
N ASN A 151 3.01 -9.55 3.05
CA ASN A 151 4.05 -8.57 3.34
C ASN A 151 3.53 -7.15 3.10
N VAL A 152 4.18 -6.16 3.70
CA VAL A 152 3.80 -4.76 3.55
C VAL A 152 4.99 -3.93 3.10
N VAL A 153 4.75 -3.05 2.12
CA VAL A 153 5.66 -1.98 1.72
C VAL A 153 5.23 -0.69 2.41
N CYS A 154 6.18 0.04 2.96
CA CYS A 154 5.96 1.33 3.63
C CYS A 154 6.75 2.42 2.89
N PRO A 155 6.13 3.08 1.89
CA PRO A 155 6.79 4.15 1.16
C PRO A 155 6.99 5.41 2.01
N GLY A 156 8.06 6.15 1.69
CA GLY A 156 8.22 7.54 2.08
C GLY A 156 7.37 8.47 1.21
N LEU A 157 7.88 9.65 0.93
CA LEU A 157 7.22 10.62 0.06
C LEU A 157 7.57 10.31 -1.41
N ILE A 158 6.58 9.79 -2.13
CA ILE A 158 6.71 9.33 -3.52
C ILE A 158 6.05 10.33 -4.47
N GLU A 159 6.62 10.55 -5.64
CA GLU A 159 6.09 11.43 -6.68
C GLU A 159 4.82 10.83 -7.31
N THR A 160 3.66 11.22 -6.77
CA THR A 160 2.34 10.74 -7.21
C THR A 160 1.31 11.86 -7.17
N PRO A 161 0.14 11.72 -7.79
CA PRO A 161 -0.94 12.70 -7.63
C PRO A 161 -1.34 12.93 -6.18
N MET A 162 -1.29 11.92 -5.31
CA MET A 162 -1.62 12.03 -3.88
C MET A 162 -0.67 12.96 -3.12
N SER A 163 0.59 13.01 -3.49
CA SER A 163 1.62 13.84 -2.84
C SER A 163 1.77 15.24 -3.45
N ARG A 164 0.89 15.64 -4.38
CA ARG A 164 0.98 16.91 -5.12
C ARG A 164 1.22 18.13 -4.21
N ARG A 165 0.49 18.20 -3.08
CA ARG A 165 0.71 19.26 -2.10
C ARG A 165 2.18 19.35 -1.64
N ALA A 166 2.78 18.21 -1.33
CA ALA A 166 4.16 18.19 -0.87
C ALA A 166 5.16 18.46 -2.00
N GLN A 167 4.82 18.10 -3.24
CA GLN A 167 5.61 18.44 -4.42
C GLN A 167 5.63 19.94 -4.69
N ASP A 168 4.49 20.62 -4.46
CA ASP A 168 4.30 22.03 -4.78
C ASP A 168 4.70 22.95 -3.60
N ASP A 169 4.90 22.42 -2.36
CA ASP A 169 5.30 23.22 -1.19
C ASP A 169 6.84 23.37 -1.11
N PRO A 170 7.39 24.60 -1.31
CA PRO A 170 8.84 24.83 -1.26
C PRO A 170 9.48 24.48 0.10
N ARG A 171 8.71 24.59 1.21
CA ARG A 171 9.21 24.27 2.55
C ARG A 171 9.43 22.77 2.69
N ILE A 172 8.47 21.96 2.21
CA ILE A 172 8.60 20.48 2.23
C ILE A 172 9.73 20.06 1.31
N ARG A 173 9.81 20.63 0.10
CA ARG A 173 10.90 20.32 -0.83
C ARG A 173 12.28 20.66 -0.25
N ALA A 174 12.44 21.77 0.45
CA ALA A 174 13.69 22.12 1.11
C ALA A 174 14.10 21.15 2.21
N ARG A 175 13.16 20.38 2.77
CA ARG A 175 13.39 19.37 3.82
C ARG A 175 13.66 17.97 3.28
N LEU A 176 13.46 17.72 1.98
CA LEU A 176 13.67 16.38 1.41
C LEU A 176 15.08 15.80 1.67
N PRO A 177 16.19 16.59 1.59
CA PRO A 177 17.51 16.10 1.96
C PRO A 177 17.62 15.63 3.41
N GLU A 178 16.78 16.17 4.28
CA GLU A 178 16.66 15.72 5.66
C GLU A 178 15.71 14.53 5.78
N LEU A 179 14.54 14.58 5.18
CA LEU A 179 13.51 13.54 5.28
C LEU A 179 13.89 12.24 4.55
N GLN A 180 14.46 12.34 3.37
CA GLN A 180 14.84 11.22 2.50
C GLN A 180 16.32 11.38 2.07
N PRO A 181 17.28 11.21 3.01
CA PRO A 181 18.68 11.59 2.79
C PRO A 181 19.41 10.81 1.71
N LEU A 182 18.88 9.64 1.29
CA LEU A 182 19.52 8.82 0.27
C LEU A 182 19.59 9.52 -1.09
N THR A 183 18.53 10.22 -1.46
CA THR A 183 18.43 10.95 -2.74
C THR A 183 18.33 12.46 -2.54
N GLY A 184 17.82 12.90 -1.40
CA GLY A 184 17.46 14.30 -1.14
C GLY A 184 16.25 14.77 -1.93
N ASP A 185 15.48 13.86 -2.53
CA ASP A 185 14.31 14.15 -3.36
C ASP A 185 13.19 13.13 -3.12
N LEU A 186 12.08 13.28 -3.84
CA LEU A 186 10.96 12.34 -3.84
C LEU A 186 11.39 10.99 -4.39
N GLY A 187 10.84 9.90 -3.84
CA GLY A 187 10.97 8.58 -4.43
C GLY A 187 10.11 8.42 -5.69
N SER A 188 10.50 7.49 -6.56
CA SER A 188 9.72 7.12 -7.73
C SER A 188 8.63 6.08 -7.37
N PRO A 189 7.46 6.10 -8.02
CA PRO A 189 6.52 4.97 -7.98
C PRO A 189 7.16 3.63 -8.35
N ASP A 190 8.15 3.63 -9.24
CA ASP A 190 8.87 2.42 -9.68
C ASP A 190 9.70 1.79 -8.55
N ASP A 191 10.23 2.58 -7.60
CA ASP A 191 10.94 2.06 -6.43
C ASP A 191 10.01 1.21 -5.57
N VAL A 192 8.76 1.68 -5.40
CA VAL A 192 7.73 0.97 -4.63
C VAL A 192 7.25 -0.28 -5.38
N ALA A 193 7.07 -0.17 -6.69
CA ALA A 193 6.66 -1.27 -7.56
C ALA A 193 7.69 -2.41 -7.57
N ALA A 194 8.99 -2.09 -7.65
CA ALA A 194 10.08 -3.06 -7.57
C ALA A 194 10.06 -3.82 -6.23
N ALA A 195 9.83 -3.11 -5.12
CA ALA A 195 9.69 -3.73 -3.80
C ALA A 195 8.46 -4.65 -3.73
N ALA A 196 7.33 -4.25 -4.33
CA ALA A 196 6.12 -5.07 -4.39
C ALA A 196 6.35 -6.36 -5.19
N VAL A 197 7.02 -6.31 -6.34
CA VAL A 197 7.42 -7.49 -7.14
C VAL A 197 8.34 -8.40 -6.33
N TYR A 198 9.35 -7.84 -5.66
CA TYR A 198 10.24 -8.61 -4.79
C TYR A 198 9.45 -9.38 -3.73
N LEU A 199 8.58 -8.71 -2.98
CA LEU A 199 7.78 -9.33 -1.92
C LEU A 199 6.77 -10.36 -2.47
N ALA A 200 6.26 -10.15 -3.67
CA ALA A 200 5.35 -11.09 -4.32
C ALA A 200 6.07 -12.36 -4.80
N THR A 201 7.36 -12.29 -5.13
CA THR A 201 8.13 -13.41 -5.70
C THR A 201 9.10 -14.07 -4.73
N ALA A 202 9.51 -13.39 -3.66
CA ALA A 202 10.45 -13.88 -2.64
C ALA A 202 9.81 -15.00 -1.80
N ARG A 203 10.22 -16.24 -2.04
CA ARG A 203 9.58 -17.45 -1.51
C ARG A 203 9.70 -17.63 0.01
N PHE A 204 10.69 -17.01 0.65
CA PHE A 204 10.99 -17.20 2.07
C PHE A 204 10.77 -15.90 2.87
N VAL A 205 9.90 -15.00 2.36
CA VAL A 205 9.59 -13.72 3.01
C VAL A 205 8.10 -13.64 3.28
N THR A 206 7.71 -13.59 4.56
CA THR A 206 6.34 -13.32 5.03
C THR A 206 6.36 -12.55 6.34
N GLY A 207 5.39 -11.67 6.56
CA GLY A 207 5.30 -10.79 7.73
C GLY A 207 6.29 -9.61 7.71
N ALA A 208 7.01 -9.41 6.61
CA ALA A 208 7.96 -8.31 6.47
C ALA A 208 7.27 -6.95 6.39
N VAL A 209 7.90 -5.96 7.03
CA VAL A 209 7.58 -4.53 6.88
C VAL A 209 8.79 -3.92 6.18
N LEU A 210 8.66 -3.66 4.89
CA LEU A 210 9.73 -3.16 4.04
C LEU A 210 9.54 -1.67 3.80
N THR A 211 10.44 -0.85 4.34
CA THR A 211 10.47 0.59 4.06
C THR A 211 11.13 0.85 2.70
N VAL A 212 10.51 1.73 1.91
CA VAL A 212 11.01 2.26 0.63
C VAL A 212 10.87 3.77 0.72
N ASP A 213 11.78 4.38 1.47
CA ASP A 213 11.57 5.70 2.06
C ASP A 213 12.77 6.65 1.98
N GLY A 214 13.81 6.28 1.24
CA GLY A 214 15.03 7.09 1.12
C GLY A 214 15.76 7.34 2.44
N GLY A 215 15.46 6.55 3.50
CA GLY A 215 16.06 6.66 4.83
C GLY A 215 15.23 7.47 5.84
N TRP A 216 13.98 7.81 5.55
CA TRP A 216 13.10 8.57 6.46
C TRP A 216 13.01 7.94 7.84
N THR A 217 12.84 6.62 7.93
CA THR A 217 12.64 5.90 9.20
C THR A 217 13.93 5.48 9.90
N THR A 218 15.10 5.87 9.42
CA THR A 218 16.40 5.48 10.01
C THR A 218 16.91 6.44 11.07
N ARG A 219 16.15 7.43 11.47
CA ARG A 219 16.51 8.49 12.41
C ARG A 219 15.39 8.80 13.39
#